data_c6f10c871b4acb1a4f9a4e88cbe79a94
#
_entry.id   c6f10c871b4acb1a4f9a4e88cbe79a94
#
_cell.length_a   1.000
_cell.length_b   1.000
_cell.length_c   1.000
_cell.angle_alpha   90.00
_cell.angle_beta   90.00
_cell.angle_gamma   90.00
#
_symmetry.space_group_name_H-M   'P 1'
#
loop_
_entity.id
_entity.type
_entity.pdbx_description
1 polymer ?
#
loop_
_entity_poly.entity_id
_entity_poly.type
_entity_poly.pdbx_seq_one_letter_code
_entity_poly.pdbx_strand_id
1 'polypeptide(L)'
;HKHITEQEMDLIKTSAAEQRNNKRLITSDSLHGVLGPGDMVEIDACEADVSLVSTADSNKTIGRPVVYFMIDVYTRAIIAMSVAFDNNSILGVTNLFLNLADNKKEYCSRYGMGFDDDAIWPSNIKPRRIRVDRGSEFKSKEFRRICNELGIELQIVSGASGSLKGVVEQSFHQMHSRQNEHLEDNGLIEKRYDSNHHREATLNIEQYTKMVINFVLMHNQQYDKNYPLTREMMDKKIQPIPAILWEYGANKIEPSRIPDKDQYLYTLMTPVNAKLSRRGISYNGLWYLSKDDKQLSKEMFRAGTKKVPFEVRMDKRSVGAVYYIRNGKLIKAPLNEMITGNIDYADLTEKEWNDYRKGKHQLDANGRIQNEDISAFNYSVNQEIVASAQKDTYSDKKNMRVTRELEKQKVSHDNNIEQRLQNEQTKILPEKDVEKIPVKEKTKQKKKPKSFQEAIEMYFD
;
A
#
# COMPACT_ATOMS: atom_id res chain seq x y z
N HIS A 1 -1.45 22.66 61.16
CA HIS A 1 -2.31 21.95 60.19
C HIS A 1 -2.65 22.91 59.04
N LYS A 2 -1.99 22.74 57.89
CA LYS A 2 -2.40 23.42 56.66
C LYS A 2 -3.76 22.81 56.23
N HIS A 3 -4.80 23.63 56.22
CA HIS A 3 -6.05 23.24 55.62
C HIS A 3 -5.83 23.05 54.13
N ILE A 4 -5.73 21.81 53.68
CA ILE A 4 -5.71 21.44 52.26
C ILE A 4 -7.12 21.69 51.74
N THR A 5 -7.25 22.56 50.75
CA THR A 5 -8.55 22.81 50.09
C THR A 5 -9.04 21.57 49.37
N GLU A 6 -10.36 21.44 49.15
CA GLU A 6 -10.95 20.34 48.35
C GLU A 6 -10.29 20.22 46.98
N GLN A 7 -9.95 21.32 46.35
CA GLN A 7 -9.23 21.35 45.08
C GLN A 7 -7.80 20.75 45.16
N GLU A 8 -7.06 21.05 46.25
CA GLU A 8 -5.74 20.49 46.46
C GLU A 8 -5.80 18.97 46.80
N MET A 9 -6.85 18.53 47.50
CA MET A 9 -7.10 17.11 47.79
C MET A 9 -7.44 16.35 46.51
N ASP A 10 -8.21 16.94 45.61
CA ASP A 10 -8.55 16.37 44.31
C ASP A 10 -7.34 16.31 43.38
N LEU A 11 -6.46 17.32 43.39
CA LEU A 11 -5.19 17.32 42.66
C LEU A 11 -4.24 16.20 43.10
N ILE A 12 -4.28 15.83 44.39
CA ILE A 12 -3.44 14.75 44.93
C ILE A 12 -4.00 13.36 44.56
N LYS A 13 -5.33 13.22 44.49
CA LYS A 13 -6.01 11.93 44.27
C LYS A 13 -6.19 11.54 42.81
N THR A 14 -6.13 12.49 41.86
CA THR A 14 -6.39 12.24 40.44
C THR A 14 -5.13 12.28 39.62
N SER A 15 -5.03 11.37 38.66
CA SER A 15 -3.90 11.38 37.73
C SER A 15 -3.85 12.67 36.88
N ALA A 16 -2.66 13.08 36.42
CA ALA A 16 -2.51 14.26 35.57
C ALA A 16 -3.31 14.14 34.24
N ALA A 17 -3.61 12.92 33.78
CA ALA A 17 -4.47 12.67 32.62
C ALA A 17 -5.96 12.93 32.96
N GLU A 18 -6.40 12.43 34.12
CA GLU A 18 -7.79 12.60 34.60
C GLU A 18 -8.11 14.06 34.95
N GLN A 19 -7.15 14.78 35.52
CA GLN A 19 -7.29 16.23 35.77
C GLN A 19 -7.46 17.01 34.45
N ARG A 20 -6.67 16.66 33.42
CA ARG A 20 -6.75 17.31 32.09
C ARG A 20 -8.06 16.98 31.37
N ASN A 21 -8.56 15.77 31.50
CA ASN A 21 -9.76 15.33 30.79
C ASN A 21 -11.06 15.75 31.48
N ASN A 22 -11.12 15.65 32.83
CA ASN A 22 -12.36 15.78 33.57
C ASN A 22 -12.49 17.09 34.36
N LYS A 23 -11.36 17.76 34.66
CA LYS A 23 -11.36 18.97 35.53
C LYS A 23 -10.87 20.23 34.84
N ARG A 24 -10.44 20.15 33.55
CA ARG A 24 -10.07 21.34 32.77
C ARG A 24 -11.30 22.17 32.47
N LEU A 25 -11.20 23.49 32.70
CA LEU A 25 -12.24 24.41 32.26
C LEU A 25 -12.38 24.37 30.73
N ILE A 26 -13.60 24.09 30.26
CA ILE A 26 -13.97 24.11 28.84
C ILE A 26 -14.55 25.51 28.58
N THR A 27 -13.72 26.42 28.05
CA THR A 27 -14.07 27.82 27.81
C THR A 27 -14.55 28.09 26.39
N SER A 28 -14.49 27.08 25.50
CA SER A 28 -14.93 27.18 24.10
C SER A 28 -15.49 25.84 23.63
N ASP A 29 -16.38 25.88 22.67
CA ASP A 29 -16.89 24.70 21.98
C ASP A 29 -16.05 24.36 20.72
N SER A 30 -16.37 23.24 20.08
CA SER A 30 -15.68 22.79 18.85
C SER A 30 -15.93 23.69 17.64
N LEU A 31 -17.02 24.47 17.65
CA LEU A 31 -17.40 25.39 16.56
C LEU A 31 -16.67 26.72 16.64
N HIS A 32 -15.98 27.01 17.75
CA HIS A 32 -15.29 28.30 17.89
C HIS A 32 -14.23 28.50 16.79
N GLY A 33 -14.36 29.53 16.00
CA GLY A 33 -13.47 29.84 14.90
C GLY A 33 -13.65 28.99 13.65
N VAL A 34 -14.77 28.25 13.55
CA VAL A 34 -15.17 27.51 12.35
C VAL A 34 -16.13 28.38 11.53
N LEU A 35 -15.79 28.61 10.26
CA LEU A 35 -16.51 29.59 9.43
C LEU A 35 -17.73 28.98 8.73
N GLY A 36 -17.68 27.70 8.34
CA GLY A 36 -18.73 27.02 7.61
C GLY A 36 -18.34 25.59 7.21
N PRO A 37 -19.17 24.92 6.39
CA PRO A 37 -18.89 23.57 5.90
C PRO A 37 -17.54 23.48 5.17
N GLY A 38 -16.76 22.44 5.45
CA GLY A 38 -15.45 22.22 4.83
C GLY A 38 -14.32 23.12 5.37
N ASP A 39 -14.61 24.04 6.30
CA ASP A 39 -13.55 24.85 6.91
C ASP A 39 -12.66 24.02 7.84
N MET A 40 -13.26 23.23 8.73
CA MET A 40 -12.54 22.33 9.62
C MET A 40 -13.17 20.94 9.63
N VAL A 41 -12.33 19.93 9.46
CA VAL A 41 -12.75 18.54 9.60
C VAL A 41 -11.93 17.84 10.68
N GLU A 42 -12.53 16.87 11.35
CA GLU A 42 -11.86 15.95 12.26
C GLU A 42 -11.70 14.59 11.59
N ILE A 43 -10.51 14.00 11.73
CA ILE A 43 -10.24 12.62 11.29
C ILE A 43 -9.86 11.80 12.50
N ASP A 44 -10.44 10.61 12.57
CA ASP A 44 -10.08 9.59 13.55
C ASP A 44 -10.28 8.20 13.00
N ALA A 45 -9.63 7.23 13.64
CA ALA A 45 -9.72 5.81 13.34
C ALA A 45 -10.16 5.04 14.57
N CYS A 46 -11.05 4.09 14.35
CA CYS A 46 -11.50 3.18 15.40
C CYS A 46 -11.42 1.74 14.91
N GLU A 47 -10.81 0.86 15.70
CA GLU A 47 -10.91 -0.57 15.49
C GLU A 47 -12.31 -1.03 15.87
N ALA A 48 -13.05 -1.59 14.91
CA ALA A 48 -14.44 -1.98 15.14
C ALA A 48 -14.56 -3.15 16.12
N ASP A 49 -15.62 -3.18 16.92
CA ASP A 49 -15.87 -4.25 17.90
C ASP A 49 -16.52 -5.48 17.26
N VAL A 50 -16.01 -5.92 16.11
CA VAL A 50 -16.51 -7.09 15.39
C VAL A 50 -15.36 -7.82 14.69
N SER A 51 -15.40 -9.15 14.71
CA SER A 51 -14.52 -10.01 13.91
C SER A 51 -15.18 -10.33 12.56
N LEU A 52 -14.40 -10.27 11.49
CA LEU A 52 -14.86 -10.55 10.13
C LEU A 52 -14.27 -11.86 9.60
N VAL A 53 -14.93 -12.42 8.58
CA VAL A 53 -14.45 -13.57 7.82
C VAL A 53 -13.88 -13.17 6.47
N SER A 54 -13.05 -14.04 5.89
CA SER A 54 -12.45 -13.82 4.58
C SER A 54 -13.52 -13.83 3.47
N THR A 55 -13.38 -12.93 2.49
CA THR A 55 -14.20 -12.96 1.27
C THR A 55 -13.91 -14.17 0.38
N ALA A 56 -12.70 -14.75 0.47
CA ALA A 56 -12.30 -15.91 -0.31
C ALA A 56 -12.69 -17.24 0.35
N ASP A 57 -12.79 -17.28 1.69
CA ASP A 57 -13.15 -18.47 2.46
C ASP A 57 -13.89 -18.05 3.74
N SER A 58 -15.20 -18.15 3.75
CA SER A 58 -16.06 -17.74 4.87
C SER A 58 -15.81 -18.51 6.17
N ASN A 59 -15.07 -19.63 6.11
CA ASN A 59 -14.70 -20.38 7.32
C ASN A 59 -13.46 -19.82 8.02
N LYS A 60 -12.79 -18.82 7.42
CA LYS A 60 -11.57 -18.22 7.96
C LYS A 60 -11.83 -16.84 8.50
N THR A 61 -11.69 -16.68 9.80
CA THR A 61 -11.73 -15.38 10.47
C THR A 61 -10.46 -14.59 10.16
N ILE A 62 -10.61 -13.31 9.82
CA ILE A 62 -9.52 -12.41 9.46
C ILE A 62 -9.30 -11.29 10.49
N GLY A 63 -10.11 -11.25 11.55
CA GLY A 63 -9.98 -10.29 12.63
C GLY A 63 -10.81 -9.02 12.45
N ARG A 64 -10.43 -7.98 13.19
CA ARG A 64 -11.17 -6.71 13.33
C ARG A 64 -10.83 -5.74 12.22
N PRO A 65 -11.81 -5.10 11.57
CA PRO A 65 -11.55 -4.00 10.66
C PRO A 65 -11.30 -2.69 11.42
N VAL A 66 -10.62 -1.76 10.75
CA VAL A 66 -10.46 -0.38 11.20
C VAL A 66 -11.35 0.52 10.36
N VAL A 67 -12.17 1.33 11.02
CA VAL A 67 -13.03 2.33 10.40
C VAL A 67 -12.41 3.71 10.59
N TYR A 68 -12.27 4.45 9.51
CA TYR A 68 -11.87 5.86 9.53
C TYR A 68 -13.06 6.73 9.16
N PHE A 69 -13.28 7.80 9.91
CA PHE A 69 -14.23 8.85 9.56
C PHE A 69 -13.54 10.20 9.38
N MET A 70 -14.04 10.97 8.43
CA MET A 70 -13.78 12.40 8.28
C MET A 70 -15.08 13.14 8.49
N ILE A 71 -15.16 13.93 9.53
CA ILE A 71 -16.38 14.63 9.97
C ILE A 71 -16.18 16.12 9.87
N ASP A 72 -17.10 16.80 9.23
CA ASP A 72 -17.14 18.24 9.19
C ASP A 72 -17.58 18.81 10.55
N VAL A 73 -16.75 19.66 11.12
CA VAL A 73 -16.99 20.19 12.47
C VAL A 73 -18.19 21.12 12.51
N TYR A 74 -18.43 21.90 11.44
CA TYR A 74 -19.55 22.84 11.39
C TYR A 74 -20.91 22.14 11.33
N THR A 75 -21.05 21.12 10.50
CA THR A 75 -22.33 20.45 10.23
C THR A 75 -22.52 19.15 11.01
N ARG A 76 -21.47 18.58 11.56
CA ARG A 76 -21.41 17.22 12.12
C ARG A 76 -21.57 16.10 11.07
N ALA A 77 -21.63 16.45 9.79
CA ALA A 77 -21.75 15.47 8.72
C ALA A 77 -20.48 14.62 8.57
N ILE A 78 -20.64 13.30 8.44
CA ILE A 78 -19.57 12.40 8.01
C ILE A 78 -19.42 12.60 6.50
N ILE A 79 -18.32 13.24 6.08
CA ILE A 79 -18.07 13.59 4.66
C ILE A 79 -17.23 12.55 3.94
N ALA A 80 -16.47 11.71 4.66
CA ALA A 80 -15.78 10.58 4.10
C ALA A 80 -15.63 9.44 5.12
N MET A 81 -15.53 8.21 4.60
CA MET A 81 -15.28 7.01 5.39
C MET A 81 -14.32 6.06 4.68
N SER A 82 -13.68 5.20 5.45
CA SER A 82 -12.88 4.08 4.95
C SER A 82 -12.97 2.91 5.92
N VAL A 83 -13.10 1.69 5.38
CA VAL A 83 -13.02 0.43 6.14
C VAL A 83 -11.87 -0.38 5.59
N ALA A 84 -10.94 -0.78 6.44
CA ALA A 84 -9.73 -1.52 6.06
C ALA A 84 -9.24 -2.41 7.21
N PHE A 85 -8.24 -3.25 6.96
CA PHE A 85 -7.55 -4.01 8.01
C PHE A 85 -6.22 -3.38 8.45
N ASP A 86 -5.78 -2.34 7.76
CA ASP A 86 -4.52 -1.65 8.05
C ASP A 86 -4.74 -0.69 9.23
N ASN A 87 -4.36 -1.12 10.43
CA ASN A 87 -4.37 -0.26 11.61
C ASN A 87 -3.19 0.73 11.56
N ASN A 88 -3.45 1.99 11.93
CA ASN A 88 -2.45 3.08 11.98
C ASN A 88 -1.65 3.23 10.67
N SER A 89 -2.29 3.01 9.54
CA SER A 89 -1.67 2.99 8.22
C SER A 89 -2.01 4.23 7.39
N ILE A 90 -1.00 4.76 6.71
CA ILE A 90 -1.20 5.81 5.70
C ILE A 90 -2.15 5.34 4.58
N LEU A 91 -2.27 4.04 4.33
CA LEU A 91 -3.18 3.49 3.33
C LEU A 91 -4.65 3.69 3.72
N GLY A 92 -5.01 3.48 5.00
CA GLY A 92 -6.35 3.77 5.52
C GLY A 92 -6.73 5.24 5.34
N VAL A 93 -5.80 6.14 5.67
CA VAL A 93 -5.96 7.58 5.46
C VAL A 93 -6.08 7.91 3.96
N THR A 94 -5.26 7.31 3.10
CA THR A 94 -5.35 7.52 1.65
C THR A 94 -6.70 7.07 1.10
N ASN A 95 -7.25 5.93 1.57
CA ASN A 95 -8.59 5.48 1.22
C ASN A 95 -9.67 6.49 1.63
N LEU A 96 -9.51 7.10 2.81
CA LEU A 96 -10.41 8.15 3.28
C LEU A 96 -10.42 9.37 2.33
N PHE A 97 -9.21 9.81 1.89
CA PHE A 97 -9.09 10.90 0.92
C PHE A 97 -9.62 10.50 -0.48
N LEU A 98 -9.45 9.26 -0.92
CA LEU A 98 -10.07 8.77 -2.14
C LEU A 98 -11.59 8.82 -2.04
N ASN A 99 -12.17 8.32 -0.93
CA ASN A 99 -13.59 8.40 -0.69
C ASN A 99 -14.10 9.85 -0.64
N LEU A 100 -13.32 10.80 -0.09
CA LEU A 100 -13.67 12.22 -0.07
C LEU A 100 -13.87 12.80 -1.49
N ALA A 101 -13.07 12.35 -2.46
CA ALA A 101 -13.13 12.78 -3.85
C ALA A 101 -14.15 12.01 -4.69
N ASP A 102 -14.60 10.83 -4.23
CA ASP A 102 -15.54 9.97 -4.94
C ASP A 102 -16.93 10.63 -5.07
N ASN A 103 -17.60 10.35 -6.19
CA ASN A 103 -19.05 10.52 -6.28
C ASN A 103 -19.71 9.53 -5.31
N LYS A 104 -20.41 10.03 -4.30
CA LYS A 104 -20.97 9.18 -3.23
C LYS A 104 -22.09 8.26 -3.72
N LYS A 105 -22.88 8.68 -4.70
CA LYS A 105 -23.92 7.84 -5.31
C LYS A 105 -23.29 6.65 -6.05
N GLU A 106 -22.24 6.89 -6.82
CA GLU A 106 -21.49 5.83 -7.49
C GLU A 106 -20.77 4.93 -6.49
N TYR A 107 -20.23 5.51 -5.41
CA TYR A 107 -19.61 4.73 -4.33
C TYR A 107 -20.62 3.78 -3.67
N CYS A 108 -21.79 4.28 -3.28
CA CYS A 108 -22.85 3.47 -2.68
C CYS A 108 -23.39 2.41 -3.65
N SER A 109 -23.53 2.73 -4.93
CA SER A 109 -24.04 1.78 -5.93
C SER A 109 -23.17 0.53 -6.07
N ARG A 110 -21.85 0.63 -5.86
CA ARG A 110 -20.94 -0.51 -5.83
C ARG A 110 -21.29 -1.52 -4.74
N TYR A 111 -21.94 -1.04 -3.68
CA TYR A 111 -22.41 -1.86 -2.55
C TYR A 111 -23.90 -2.18 -2.62
N GLY A 112 -24.57 -1.85 -3.73
CA GLY A 112 -26.02 -2.06 -3.90
C GLY A 112 -26.87 -1.14 -3.02
N MET A 113 -26.36 0.03 -2.65
CA MET A 113 -27.02 1.05 -1.83
C MET A 113 -27.19 2.34 -2.65
N GLY A 114 -28.15 3.18 -2.25
CA GLY A 114 -28.38 4.46 -2.92
C GLY A 114 -29.05 5.46 -1.99
N PHE A 115 -29.02 6.72 -2.40
CA PHE A 115 -29.71 7.85 -1.79
C PHE A 115 -29.97 8.92 -2.87
N ASP A 116 -31.01 9.74 -2.70
CA ASP A 116 -31.45 10.64 -3.76
C ASP A 116 -30.84 12.05 -3.65
N ASP A 117 -30.68 12.56 -2.44
CA ASP A 117 -30.24 13.93 -2.16
C ASP A 117 -28.74 14.00 -1.89
N ASP A 118 -27.98 14.72 -2.72
CA ASP A 118 -26.54 14.91 -2.57
C ASP A 118 -26.13 15.60 -1.24
N ALA A 119 -27.03 16.34 -0.61
CA ALA A 119 -26.76 16.94 0.69
C ALA A 119 -26.62 15.91 1.82
N ILE A 120 -27.18 14.71 1.66
CA ILE A 120 -27.08 13.63 2.65
C ILE A 120 -25.64 13.17 2.80
N TRP A 121 -24.90 13.08 1.70
CA TRP A 121 -23.48 12.73 1.76
C TRP A 121 -22.67 13.58 0.77
N PRO A 122 -22.16 14.74 1.22
CA PRO A 122 -21.42 15.65 0.36
C PRO A 122 -20.15 15.03 -0.24
N SER A 123 -19.86 15.35 -1.49
CA SER A 123 -18.72 14.81 -2.26
C SER A 123 -17.83 15.91 -2.82
N ASN A 124 -16.62 15.53 -3.22
CA ASN A 124 -15.65 16.41 -3.88
C ASN A 124 -15.29 17.66 -3.08
N ILE A 125 -15.15 17.52 -1.76
CA ILE A 125 -14.82 18.61 -0.83
C ILE A 125 -13.32 18.65 -0.60
N LYS A 126 -12.75 19.85 -0.59
CA LYS A 126 -11.38 20.10 -0.15
C LYS A 126 -11.41 20.82 1.20
N PRO A 127 -11.15 20.14 2.32
CA PRO A 127 -11.10 20.77 3.63
C PRO A 127 -10.02 21.88 3.67
N ARG A 128 -10.29 22.97 4.37
CA ARG A 128 -9.28 24.01 4.60
C ARG A 128 -8.34 23.62 5.72
N ARG A 129 -8.88 23.01 6.79
CA ARG A 129 -8.14 22.57 7.98
C ARG A 129 -8.54 21.15 8.35
N ILE A 130 -7.55 20.36 8.75
CA ILE A 130 -7.78 19.00 9.27
C ILE A 130 -7.26 18.97 10.71
N ARG A 131 -8.09 18.50 11.62
CA ARG A 131 -7.74 18.22 13.01
C ARG A 131 -7.62 16.74 13.23
N VAL A 132 -6.47 16.31 13.77
CA VAL A 132 -6.18 14.89 14.09
C VAL A 132 -5.52 14.79 15.46
N ASP A 133 -5.50 13.60 16.02
CA ASP A 133 -4.73 13.32 17.21
C ASP A 133 -3.25 13.04 16.90
N ARG A 134 -2.54 12.46 17.89
CA ARG A 134 -1.14 12.04 17.75
C ARG A 134 -0.97 10.61 17.24
N GLY A 135 -1.93 10.06 16.51
CA GLY A 135 -1.80 8.76 15.84
C GLY A 135 -0.52 8.68 15.00
N SER A 136 0.06 7.50 14.86
CA SER A 136 1.32 7.31 14.12
C SER A 136 1.17 7.64 12.65
N GLU A 137 0.02 7.32 12.05
CA GLU A 137 -0.35 7.61 10.67
C GLU A 137 -0.41 9.12 10.40
N PHE A 138 -0.98 9.89 11.33
CA PHE A 138 -1.12 11.35 11.21
C PHE A 138 0.19 12.11 11.45
N LYS A 139 1.14 11.51 12.16
CA LYS A 139 2.50 12.04 12.32
C LYS A 139 3.42 11.69 11.16
N SER A 140 3.00 10.79 10.27
CA SER A 140 3.81 10.32 9.15
C SER A 140 4.24 11.46 8.24
N LYS A 141 5.45 11.37 7.68
CA LYS A 141 5.94 12.34 6.70
C LYS A 141 5.04 12.40 5.46
N GLU A 142 4.47 11.26 5.11
CA GLU A 142 3.61 11.10 3.95
C GLU A 142 2.28 11.83 4.12
N PHE A 143 1.62 11.70 5.27
CA PHE A 143 0.39 12.44 5.55
C PHE A 143 0.61 13.96 5.52
N ARG A 144 1.71 14.42 6.15
CA ARG A 144 2.08 15.85 6.12
C ARG A 144 2.36 16.31 4.69
N ARG A 145 3.03 15.50 3.86
CA ARG A 145 3.26 15.79 2.45
C ARG A 145 1.94 15.98 1.71
N ILE A 146 1.00 15.02 1.88
CA ILE A 146 -0.33 15.08 1.24
C ILE A 146 -1.05 16.36 1.64
N CYS A 147 -1.14 16.68 2.94
CA CYS A 147 -1.78 17.91 3.41
C CYS A 147 -1.12 19.17 2.83
N ASN A 148 0.22 19.24 2.85
CA ASN A 148 0.95 20.40 2.33
C ASN A 148 0.73 20.58 0.81
N GLU A 149 0.81 19.52 0.03
CA GLU A 149 0.61 19.59 -1.42
C GLU A 149 -0.84 19.92 -1.81
N LEU A 150 -1.81 19.50 -1.00
CA LEU A 150 -3.22 19.88 -1.18
C LEU A 150 -3.53 21.29 -0.62
N GLY A 151 -2.59 21.94 0.06
CA GLY A 151 -2.81 23.23 0.71
C GLY A 151 -3.79 23.16 1.88
N ILE A 152 -3.76 22.05 2.64
CA ILE A 152 -4.60 21.80 3.80
C ILE A 152 -3.80 22.09 5.08
N GLU A 153 -4.31 22.94 5.96
CA GLU A 153 -3.73 23.20 7.26
C GLU A 153 -3.94 22.01 8.20
N LEU A 154 -2.85 21.45 8.71
CA LEU A 154 -2.88 20.30 9.61
C LEU A 154 -2.74 20.73 11.08
N GLN A 155 -3.74 20.44 11.89
CA GLN A 155 -3.77 20.68 13.34
C GLN A 155 -3.66 19.35 14.09
N ILE A 156 -2.50 19.11 14.72
CA ILE A 156 -2.30 17.91 15.54
C ILE A 156 -2.54 18.29 16.99
N VAL A 157 -3.60 17.76 17.59
CA VAL A 157 -3.95 17.99 18.99
C VAL A 157 -3.34 16.94 19.90
N SER A 158 -3.13 17.28 21.18
CA SER A 158 -2.63 16.28 22.14
C SER A 158 -3.75 15.31 22.52
N GLY A 159 -3.44 14.01 22.63
CA GLY A 159 -4.41 12.97 22.99
C GLY A 159 -5.10 13.12 24.35
N ALA A 160 -4.68 14.09 25.16
CA ALA A 160 -5.32 14.43 26.44
C ALA A 160 -6.36 15.58 26.30
N SER A 161 -6.73 15.95 25.08
CA SER A 161 -7.67 17.05 24.81
C SER A 161 -8.95 16.49 24.17
N GLY A 162 -9.59 15.49 24.79
CA GLY A 162 -10.83 14.85 24.31
C GLY A 162 -11.94 15.86 23.99
N SER A 163 -12.00 17.00 24.68
CA SER A 163 -12.93 18.09 24.37
C SER A 163 -12.74 18.73 22.99
N LEU A 164 -11.57 18.55 22.33
CA LEU A 164 -11.28 19.11 21.01
C LEU A 164 -11.59 18.12 19.85
N LYS A 165 -11.84 16.84 20.14
CA LYS A 165 -12.19 15.78 19.17
C LYS A 165 -13.54 15.11 19.48
N GLY A 166 -14.34 15.76 20.32
CA GLY A 166 -15.61 15.17 20.81
C GLY A 166 -16.61 14.82 19.68
N VAL A 167 -16.48 15.41 18.51
CA VAL A 167 -17.40 15.20 17.39
C VAL A 167 -17.17 13.80 16.78
N VAL A 168 -15.94 13.48 16.42
CA VAL A 168 -15.63 12.19 15.79
C VAL A 168 -15.71 11.04 16.79
N GLU A 169 -15.28 11.24 18.04
CA GLU A 169 -15.39 10.23 19.10
C GLU A 169 -16.85 9.88 19.39
N GLN A 170 -17.75 10.88 19.45
CA GLN A 170 -19.19 10.65 19.63
C GLN A 170 -19.80 9.86 18.46
N SER A 171 -19.36 10.11 17.23
CA SER A 171 -19.86 9.40 16.06
C SER A 171 -19.46 7.93 16.07
N PHE A 172 -18.24 7.59 16.50
CA PHE A 172 -17.86 6.19 16.69
C PHE A 172 -18.64 5.51 17.78
N HIS A 173 -18.85 6.19 18.91
CA HIS A 173 -19.68 5.65 19.98
C HIS A 173 -21.13 5.37 19.51
N GLN A 174 -21.71 6.28 18.72
CA GLN A 174 -23.04 6.07 18.14
C GLN A 174 -23.05 4.91 17.14
N MET A 175 -22.00 4.77 16.31
CA MET A 175 -21.87 3.65 15.37
C MET A 175 -21.89 2.32 16.12
N HIS A 176 -21.01 2.15 17.11
CA HIS A 176 -20.92 0.92 17.89
C HIS A 176 -22.24 0.61 18.59
N SER A 177 -22.81 1.57 19.31
CA SER A 177 -24.07 1.38 20.03
C SER A 177 -25.22 0.89 19.14
N ARG A 178 -25.28 1.37 17.89
CA ARG A 178 -26.35 0.98 16.95
C ARG A 178 -26.08 -0.31 16.20
N GLN A 179 -24.82 -0.65 16.02
CA GLN A 179 -24.45 -1.89 15.34
C GLN A 179 -24.47 -3.09 16.27
N ASN A 180 -24.30 -2.89 17.58
CA ASN A 180 -24.21 -3.98 18.56
C ASN A 180 -25.42 -4.93 18.51
N GLU A 181 -26.64 -4.41 18.44
CA GLU A 181 -27.86 -5.25 18.36
C GLU A 181 -27.88 -6.18 17.13
N HIS A 182 -27.24 -5.75 16.03
CA HIS A 182 -27.19 -6.53 14.79
C HIS A 182 -25.97 -7.46 14.73
N LEU A 183 -24.98 -7.21 15.57
CA LEU A 183 -23.72 -7.97 15.62
C LEU A 183 -23.69 -8.99 16.75
N GLU A 184 -24.67 -8.99 17.65
CA GLU A 184 -24.86 -10.01 18.67
C GLU A 184 -24.94 -11.39 18.01
N ASP A 185 -24.18 -12.36 18.50
CA ASP A 185 -23.99 -13.69 17.90
C ASP A 185 -23.38 -13.71 16.47
N ASN A 186 -22.90 -12.57 15.97
CA ASN A 186 -22.31 -12.41 14.63
C ASN A 186 -20.87 -11.88 14.67
N GLY A 187 -20.12 -12.24 15.71
CA GLY A 187 -18.73 -11.87 15.87
C GLY A 187 -18.49 -10.58 16.66
N LEU A 188 -19.52 -10.08 17.39
CA LEU A 188 -19.41 -8.92 18.29
C LEU A 188 -18.43 -9.23 19.43
N ILE A 189 -17.61 -8.23 19.77
CA ILE A 189 -16.67 -8.31 20.89
C ILE A 189 -17.27 -7.56 22.09
N GLU A 190 -18.01 -8.26 22.92
CA GLU A 190 -18.63 -7.67 24.11
C GLU A 190 -17.64 -7.44 25.24
N LYS A 191 -16.68 -8.33 25.41
CA LYS A 191 -15.69 -8.30 26.50
C LYS A 191 -14.27 -8.43 25.96
N ARG A 192 -13.35 -7.68 26.52
CA ARG A 192 -11.94 -7.60 26.10
C ARG A 192 -11.19 -8.97 26.06
N TYR A 193 -11.73 -10.00 26.72
CA TYR A 193 -11.13 -11.34 26.82
C TYR A 193 -12.02 -12.44 26.25
N ASP A 194 -13.11 -12.10 25.57
CA ASP A 194 -13.95 -13.08 24.92
C ASP A 194 -13.28 -13.57 23.64
N SER A 195 -13.03 -14.88 23.54
CA SER A 195 -12.45 -15.52 22.36
C SER A 195 -13.50 -16.09 21.39
N ASN A 196 -14.79 -16.08 21.78
CA ASN A 196 -15.83 -16.71 20.98
C ASN A 196 -16.20 -15.89 19.73
N HIS A 197 -16.03 -14.57 19.78
CA HIS A 197 -16.31 -13.68 18.65
C HIS A 197 -15.63 -14.11 17.33
N HIS A 198 -14.49 -14.84 17.38
CA HIS A 198 -13.84 -15.37 16.19
C HIS A 198 -14.62 -16.54 15.56
N ARG A 199 -15.32 -17.34 16.37
CA ARG A 199 -16.12 -18.48 15.90
C ARG A 199 -17.51 -18.04 15.44
N GLU A 200 -18.00 -16.96 15.96
CA GLU A 200 -19.32 -16.38 15.67
C GLU A 200 -19.25 -15.40 14.48
N ALA A 201 -18.05 -15.07 13.99
CA ALA A 201 -17.88 -14.16 12.87
C ALA A 201 -18.60 -14.65 11.61
N THR A 202 -19.50 -13.84 11.07
CA THR A 202 -20.33 -14.16 9.90
C THR A 202 -20.14 -13.18 8.73
N LEU A 203 -19.80 -11.93 9.02
CA LEU A 203 -19.72 -10.88 8.02
C LEU A 203 -18.32 -10.80 7.38
N ASN A 204 -18.28 -10.60 6.07
CA ASN A 204 -17.07 -10.20 5.39
C ASN A 204 -16.91 -8.66 5.32
N ILE A 205 -15.77 -8.17 4.83
CA ILE A 205 -15.48 -6.74 4.78
C ILE A 205 -16.48 -5.95 3.91
N GLU A 206 -16.98 -6.54 2.82
CA GLU A 206 -17.93 -5.87 1.93
C GLU A 206 -19.29 -5.68 2.63
N GLN A 207 -19.75 -6.71 3.32
CA GLN A 207 -21.00 -6.68 4.10
C GLN A 207 -20.89 -5.69 5.27
N TYR A 208 -19.75 -5.71 5.98
CA TYR A 208 -19.52 -4.75 7.06
C TYR A 208 -19.41 -3.31 6.52
N THR A 209 -18.76 -3.11 5.37
CA THR A 209 -18.71 -1.79 4.72
C THR A 209 -20.10 -1.26 4.39
N LYS A 210 -21.04 -2.12 3.96
CA LYS A 210 -22.45 -1.74 3.77
C LYS A 210 -23.10 -1.26 5.06
N MET A 211 -22.85 -1.91 6.19
CA MET A 211 -23.37 -1.47 7.48
C MET A 211 -22.81 -0.10 7.87
N VAL A 212 -21.53 0.16 7.61
CA VAL A 212 -20.91 1.48 7.88
C VAL A 212 -21.47 2.55 6.93
N ILE A 213 -21.69 2.26 5.65
CA ILE A 213 -22.38 3.16 4.71
C ILE A 213 -23.79 3.51 5.21
N ASN A 214 -24.56 2.50 5.61
CA ASN A 214 -25.91 2.71 6.15
C ASN A 214 -25.88 3.60 7.40
N PHE A 215 -24.90 3.39 8.28
CA PHE A 215 -24.70 4.26 9.44
C PHE A 215 -24.43 5.70 9.01
N VAL A 216 -23.54 5.94 8.04
CA VAL A 216 -23.22 7.30 7.54
C VAL A 216 -24.46 8.00 7.00
N LEU A 217 -25.21 7.31 6.13
CA LEU A 217 -26.44 7.87 5.55
C LEU A 217 -27.46 8.22 6.61
N MET A 218 -27.63 7.35 7.61
CA MET A 218 -28.55 7.58 8.71
C MET A 218 -28.06 8.73 9.62
N HIS A 219 -26.76 8.73 10.00
CA HIS A 219 -26.16 9.75 10.85
C HIS A 219 -26.35 11.15 10.25
N ASN A 220 -26.09 11.28 8.95
CA ASN A 220 -26.20 12.58 8.27
C ASN A 220 -27.63 13.10 8.14
N GLN A 221 -28.63 12.24 8.34
CA GLN A 221 -30.06 12.61 8.32
C GLN A 221 -30.68 12.71 9.72
N GLN A 222 -29.90 12.46 10.77
CA GLN A 222 -30.43 12.42 12.11
C GLN A 222 -30.36 13.77 12.82
N TYR A 223 -31.42 14.09 13.58
CA TYR A 223 -31.50 15.28 14.41
C TYR A 223 -30.48 15.24 15.56
N ASP A 224 -29.61 16.23 15.66
CA ASP A 224 -28.66 16.41 16.77
C ASP A 224 -29.21 17.40 17.80
N LYS A 225 -29.79 16.87 18.88
CA LYS A 225 -30.34 17.68 19.97
C LYS A 225 -29.34 18.58 20.70
N ASN A 226 -28.04 18.25 20.59
CA ASN A 226 -26.98 18.96 21.31
C ASN A 226 -26.26 20.01 20.42
N TYR A 227 -26.69 20.16 19.16
CA TYR A 227 -26.08 21.14 18.26
C TYR A 227 -26.40 22.57 18.73
N PRO A 228 -25.38 23.45 18.89
CA PRO A 228 -25.58 24.81 19.34
C PRO A 228 -26.12 25.71 18.21
N LEU A 229 -27.46 25.85 18.18
CA LEU A 229 -28.11 26.69 17.19
C LEU A 229 -27.85 28.17 17.46
N THR A 230 -27.48 28.92 16.44
CA THR A 230 -27.37 30.40 16.50
C THR A 230 -28.76 31.02 16.47
N ARG A 231 -28.86 32.31 16.91
CA ARG A 231 -30.12 33.03 16.84
C ARG A 231 -30.70 33.07 15.43
N GLU A 232 -29.86 33.27 14.42
CA GLU A 232 -30.28 33.28 13.01
C GLU A 232 -30.83 31.93 12.56
N MET A 233 -30.22 30.82 12.98
CA MET A 233 -30.74 29.47 12.69
C MET A 233 -32.10 29.26 13.35
N MET A 234 -32.27 29.73 14.58
CA MET A 234 -33.55 29.65 15.29
C MET A 234 -34.63 30.48 14.59
N ASP A 235 -34.32 31.71 14.20
CA ASP A 235 -35.25 32.59 13.49
C ASP A 235 -35.70 31.99 12.14
N LYS A 236 -34.78 31.31 11.45
CA LYS A 236 -35.01 30.58 10.18
C LYS A 236 -35.56 29.17 10.36
N LYS A 237 -35.76 28.72 11.59
CA LYS A 237 -36.24 27.33 11.92
C LYS A 237 -35.39 26.27 11.30
N ILE A 238 -34.06 26.44 11.24
CA ILE A 238 -33.14 25.46 10.72
C ILE A 238 -33.08 24.26 11.69
N GLN A 239 -33.39 23.08 11.19
CA GLN A 239 -33.26 21.85 11.98
C GLN A 239 -31.78 21.45 12.08
N PRO A 240 -31.28 21.09 13.26
CA PRO A 240 -29.90 20.64 13.44
C PRO A 240 -29.76 19.17 12.97
N ILE A 241 -29.90 18.97 11.68
CA ILE A 241 -29.66 17.74 10.95
C ILE A 241 -28.42 17.98 10.06
N PRO A 242 -27.38 17.13 10.12
CA PRO A 242 -26.13 17.38 9.36
C PRO A 242 -26.32 17.74 7.90
N ALA A 243 -27.19 17.06 7.17
CA ALA A 243 -27.49 17.37 5.77
C ALA A 243 -28.12 18.77 5.59
N ILE A 244 -29.06 19.15 6.48
CA ILE A 244 -29.71 20.49 6.46
C ILE A 244 -28.71 21.57 6.85
N LEU A 245 -27.87 21.31 7.86
CA LEU A 245 -26.81 22.24 8.27
C LEU A 245 -25.77 22.42 7.16
N TRP A 246 -25.49 21.35 6.40
CA TRP A 246 -24.60 21.43 5.26
C TRP A 246 -25.15 22.36 4.18
N GLU A 247 -26.40 22.15 3.76
CA GLU A 247 -27.06 22.98 2.77
C GLU A 247 -27.14 24.45 3.22
N TYR A 248 -27.58 24.67 4.47
CA TYR A 248 -27.65 26.01 5.05
C TYR A 248 -26.30 26.71 5.10
N GLY A 249 -25.25 26.02 5.54
CA GLY A 249 -23.90 26.57 5.62
C GLY A 249 -23.28 26.82 4.26
N ALA A 250 -23.45 25.90 3.31
CA ALA A 250 -22.93 25.98 1.95
C ALA A 250 -23.56 27.13 1.15
N ASN A 251 -24.82 27.45 1.42
CA ASN A 251 -25.49 28.63 0.86
C ASN A 251 -24.94 29.97 1.39
N LYS A 252 -24.27 29.97 2.53
CA LYS A 252 -23.60 31.15 3.09
C LYS A 252 -22.13 31.24 2.69
N ILE A 253 -21.42 30.15 2.83
CA ILE A 253 -19.98 30.01 2.51
C ILE A 253 -19.81 28.74 1.73
N GLU A 254 -19.60 28.87 0.43
CA GLU A 254 -19.40 27.71 -0.44
C GLU A 254 -18.14 26.92 -0.03
N PRO A 255 -18.27 25.62 0.26
CA PRO A 255 -17.11 24.78 0.58
C PRO A 255 -16.15 24.69 -0.60
N SER A 256 -14.85 24.72 -0.32
CA SER A 256 -13.84 24.52 -1.37
C SER A 256 -13.99 23.14 -1.99
N ARG A 257 -13.87 23.10 -3.31
CA ARG A 257 -13.91 21.85 -4.09
C ARG A 257 -12.50 21.39 -4.46
N ILE A 258 -12.34 20.11 -4.74
CA ILE A 258 -11.12 19.58 -5.36
C ILE A 258 -11.10 20.04 -6.81
N PRO A 259 -10.17 20.96 -7.20
CA PRO A 259 -10.25 21.63 -8.50
C PRO A 259 -9.85 20.73 -9.65
N ASP A 260 -8.90 19.81 -9.41
CA ASP A 260 -8.32 18.90 -10.40
C ASP A 260 -8.20 17.50 -9.81
N LYS A 261 -9.02 16.59 -10.31
CA LYS A 261 -9.05 15.19 -9.84
C LYS A 261 -7.75 14.46 -10.16
N ASP A 262 -7.14 14.69 -11.32
CA ASP A 262 -5.91 14.03 -11.74
C ASP A 262 -4.75 14.44 -10.84
N GLN A 263 -4.60 15.74 -10.60
CA GLN A 263 -3.59 16.27 -9.67
C GLN A 263 -3.84 15.80 -8.24
N TYR A 264 -5.10 15.73 -7.82
CA TYR A 264 -5.47 15.24 -6.49
C TYR A 264 -5.06 13.77 -6.32
N LEU A 265 -5.43 12.89 -7.26
CA LEU A 265 -5.07 11.47 -7.23
C LEU A 265 -3.55 11.28 -7.26
N TYR A 266 -2.85 12.06 -8.09
CA TYR A 266 -1.39 12.06 -8.14
C TYR A 266 -0.79 12.43 -6.78
N THR A 267 -1.35 13.43 -6.09
CA THR A 267 -0.88 13.85 -4.76
C THR A 267 -1.04 12.75 -3.71
N LEU A 268 -2.08 11.93 -3.79
CA LEU A 268 -2.30 10.82 -2.86
C LEU A 268 -1.29 9.69 -3.03
N MET A 269 -0.68 9.55 -4.21
CA MET A 269 0.32 8.52 -4.48
C MET A 269 1.68 8.89 -3.88
N THR A 270 2.49 7.88 -3.57
CA THR A 270 3.83 8.06 -3.00
C THR A 270 4.86 8.39 -4.09
N PRO A 271 5.64 9.47 -3.94
CA PRO A 271 6.77 9.76 -4.83
C PRO A 271 7.82 8.65 -4.77
N VAL A 272 8.34 8.23 -5.91
CA VAL A 272 9.36 7.18 -5.99
C VAL A 272 10.53 7.60 -6.87
N ASN A 273 11.74 7.14 -6.52
CA ASN A 273 12.98 7.46 -7.23
C ASN A 273 13.13 6.60 -8.51
N ALA A 274 12.38 6.94 -9.55
CA ALA A 274 12.44 6.26 -10.82
C ALA A 274 13.50 6.87 -11.76
N LYS A 275 13.92 6.08 -12.76
CA LYS A 275 14.88 6.49 -13.78
C LYS A 275 14.34 6.16 -15.15
N LEU A 276 14.50 7.09 -16.10
CA LEU A 276 14.15 6.92 -17.50
C LEU A 276 15.38 6.51 -18.32
N SER A 277 15.20 5.58 -19.22
CA SER A 277 16.19 5.17 -20.20
C SER A 277 15.49 4.73 -21.50
N ARG A 278 16.24 4.35 -22.54
CA ARG A 278 15.67 3.81 -23.79
C ARG A 278 14.78 2.56 -23.60
N ARG A 279 14.85 1.89 -22.43
CA ARG A 279 14.06 0.70 -22.08
C ARG A 279 12.74 1.04 -21.41
N GLY A 280 12.53 2.30 -21.05
CA GLY A 280 11.37 2.77 -20.30
C GLY A 280 11.74 3.36 -18.95
N ILE A 281 10.73 3.51 -18.10
CA ILE A 281 10.84 3.98 -16.72
C ILE A 281 11.21 2.77 -15.85
N SER A 282 12.28 2.88 -15.06
CA SER A 282 12.71 1.82 -14.15
C SER A 282 12.56 2.26 -12.69
N TYR A 283 11.89 1.44 -11.90
CA TYR A 283 11.81 1.59 -10.46
C TYR A 283 11.89 0.23 -9.79
N ASN A 284 12.73 0.13 -8.76
CA ASN A 284 12.84 -1.05 -7.89
C ASN A 284 13.01 -2.39 -8.64
N GLY A 285 13.71 -2.39 -9.80
CA GLY A 285 13.96 -3.58 -10.63
C GLY A 285 12.87 -3.89 -11.65
N LEU A 286 11.74 -3.21 -11.61
CA LEU A 286 10.66 -3.30 -12.58
C LEU A 286 10.77 -2.22 -13.65
N TRP A 287 10.12 -2.45 -14.80
CA TRP A 287 10.12 -1.56 -15.96
C TRP A 287 8.70 -1.21 -16.35
N TYR A 288 8.46 0.06 -16.58
CA TYR A 288 7.15 0.62 -16.89
C TYR A 288 7.19 1.39 -18.21
N LEU A 289 6.08 1.36 -18.95
CA LEU A 289 5.98 2.03 -20.23
C LEU A 289 4.53 2.47 -20.50
N SER A 290 4.33 3.75 -20.80
CA SER A 290 3.07 4.23 -21.39
C SER A 290 3.22 4.25 -22.90
N LYS A 291 2.47 3.37 -23.59
CA LYS A 291 2.52 3.26 -25.07
C LYS A 291 1.89 4.47 -25.75
N ASP A 292 0.96 5.15 -25.08
CA ASP A 292 0.17 6.26 -25.64
C ASP A 292 0.87 7.62 -25.51
N ASP A 293 1.90 7.73 -24.67
CA ASP A 293 2.65 8.97 -24.50
C ASP A 293 3.80 9.08 -25.51
N LYS A 294 3.52 9.71 -26.65
CA LYS A 294 4.53 9.97 -27.70
C LYS A 294 5.70 10.84 -27.22
N GLN A 295 5.48 11.70 -26.23
CA GLN A 295 6.53 12.52 -25.66
C GLN A 295 7.49 11.69 -24.80
N LEU A 296 6.98 10.74 -24.03
CA LEU A 296 7.80 9.78 -23.30
C LEU A 296 8.75 9.03 -24.23
N SER A 297 8.25 8.60 -25.40
CA SER A 297 9.09 7.91 -26.39
C SER A 297 10.26 8.79 -26.89
N LYS A 298 10.04 10.09 -27.08
CA LYS A 298 11.10 11.03 -27.45
C LYS A 298 12.11 11.24 -26.31
N GLU A 299 11.62 11.31 -25.08
CA GLU A 299 12.47 11.43 -23.87
C GLU A 299 13.31 10.17 -23.66
N MET A 300 12.74 8.98 -23.85
CA MET A 300 13.46 7.70 -23.85
C MET A 300 14.56 7.64 -24.90
N PHE A 301 14.28 8.11 -26.11
CA PHE A 301 15.28 8.19 -27.18
C PHE A 301 16.44 9.12 -26.80
N ARG A 302 16.16 10.29 -26.22
CA ARG A 302 17.17 11.24 -25.75
C ARG A 302 18.00 10.69 -24.57
N ALA A 303 17.36 9.97 -23.65
CA ALA A 303 18.04 9.34 -22.52
C ALA A 303 19.02 8.24 -22.99
N GLY A 304 18.68 7.51 -24.04
CA GLY A 304 19.52 6.44 -24.58
C GLY A 304 19.79 5.37 -23.53
N THR A 305 21.07 4.99 -23.37
CA THR A 305 21.52 4.02 -22.36
C THR A 305 21.71 4.64 -20.97
N LYS A 306 21.73 5.96 -20.87
CA LYS A 306 21.86 6.66 -19.59
C LYS A 306 20.56 6.53 -18.80
N LYS A 307 20.69 6.39 -17.49
CA LYS A 307 19.56 6.39 -16.56
C LYS A 307 19.37 7.79 -15.99
N VAL A 308 18.40 8.54 -16.50
CA VAL A 308 18.09 9.91 -16.04
C VAL A 308 16.98 9.87 -14.99
N PRO A 309 17.05 10.69 -13.92
CA PRO A 309 15.96 10.80 -12.97
C PRO A 309 14.64 11.15 -13.69
N PHE A 310 13.56 10.51 -13.30
CA PHE A 310 12.23 10.74 -13.86
C PHE A 310 11.20 10.75 -12.70
N GLU A 311 10.47 11.84 -12.57
CA GLU A 311 9.52 12.01 -11.50
C GLU A 311 8.26 11.19 -11.76
N VAL A 312 7.97 10.25 -10.88
CA VAL A 312 6.76 9.43 -10.90
C VAL A 312 6.27 9.18 -9.49
N ARG A 313 5.01 8.79 -9.39
CA ARG A 313 4.41 8.32 -8.13
C ARG A 313 3.82 6.94 -8.32
N MET A 314 3.67 6.23 -7.22
CA MET A 314 3.14 4.88 -7.22
C MET A 314 2.11 4.72 -6.10
N ASP A 315 1.07 3.97 -6.38
CA ASP A 315 0.20 3.43 -5.33
C ASP A 315 0.87 2.17 -4.75
N LYS A 316 1.26 2.21 -3.48
CA LYS A 316 1.96 1.10 -2.81
C LYS A 316 1.16 -0.20 -2.72
N ARG A 317 -0.15 -0.14 -2.98
CA ARG A 317 -1.05 -1.31 -3.02
C ARG A 317 -0.87 -2.16 -4.26
N SER A 318 -0.20 -1.62 -5.30
CA SER A 318 0.08 -2.37 -6.53
C SER A 318 1.35 -1.84 -7.19
N VAL A 319 2.28 -2.75 -7.53
CA VAL A 319 3.44 -2.41 -8.35
C VAL A 319 3.12 -2.46 -9.84
N GLY A 320 1.87 -2.72 -10.22
CA GLY A 320 1.44 -2.89 -11.61
C GLY A 320 1.57 -1.64 -12.47
N ALA A 321 1.67 -0.44 -11.89
CA ALA A 321 1.84 0.79 -12.65
C ALA A 321 2.54 1.89 -11.83
N VAL A 322 3.20 2.80 -12.53
CA VAL A 322 3.61 4.11 -12.00
C VAL A 322 2.86 5.21 -12.75
N TYR A 323 2.79 6.38 -12.14
CA TYR A 323 2.00 7.50 -12.63
C TYR A 323 2.84 8.78 -12.67
N TYR A 324 2.56 9.64 -13.64
CA TYR A 324 3.15 10.97 -13.77
C TYR A 324 2.16 11.96 -14.39
N ILE A 325 2.40 13.24 -14.20
CA ILE A 325 1.56 14.29 -14.79
C ILE A 325 2.18 14.75 -16.12
N ARG A 326 1.34 14.86 -17.14
CA ARG A 326 1.72 15.40 -18.45
C ARG A 326 0.64 16.37 -18.93
N ASN A 327 1.01 17.64 -19.10
CA ASN A 327 0.06 18.69 -19.50
C ASN A 327 -1.20 18.75 -18.62
N GLY A 328 -1.03 18.62 -17.30
CA GLY A 328 -2.13 18.61 -16.33
C GLY A 328 -2.92 17.29 -16.26
N LYS A 329 -2.63 16.28 -17.08
CA LYS A 329 -3.31 14.99 -17.06
C LYS A 329 -2.48 13.91 -16.39
N LEU A 330 -3.15 13.06 -15.66
CA LEU A 330 -2.55 11.88 -15.03
C LEU A 330 -2.31 10.79 -16.06
N ILE A 331 -1.06 10.43 -16.27
CA ILE A 331 -0.67 9.37 -17.20
C ILE A 331 -0.29 8.13 -16.41
N LYS A 332 -0.93 7.01 -16.74
CA LYS A 332 -0.59 5.68 -16.24
C LYS A 332 0.48 5.05 -17.12
N ALA A 333 1.58 4.62 -16.52
CA ALA A 333 2.58 3.76 -17.15
C ALA A 333 2.51 2.36 -16.49
N PRO A 334 1.87 1.39 -17.13
CA PRO A 334 1.82 0.02 -16.62
C PRO A 334 3.17 -0.68 -16.73
N LEU A 335 3.30 -1.84 -16.10
CA LEU A 335 4.44 -2.72 -16.31
C LEU A 335 4.61 -3.04 -17.79
N ASN A 336 5.84 -2.99 -18.27
CA ASN A 336 6.14 -3.28 -19.67
C ASN A 336 6.06 -4.79 -19.94
N GLU A 337 5.02 -5.21 -20.62
CA GLU A 337 4.73 -6.61 -20.99
C GLU A 337 5.80 -7.24 -21.90
N MET A 338 6.53 -6.41 -22.66
CA MET A 338 7.59 -6.88 -23.58
C MET A 338 8.88 -7.30 -22.82
N ILE A 339 8.89 -7.15 -21.50
CA ILE A 339 10.00 -7.58 -20.66
C ILE A 339 9.58 -8.86 -19.95
N THR A 340 10.26 -9.97 -20.27
CA THR A 340 9.97 -11.28 -19.71
C THR A 340 9.95 -11.27 -18.18
N GLY A 341 8.91 -11.84 -17.59
CA GLY A 341 8.71 -11.93 -16.14
C GLY A 341 8.29 -10.63 -15.46
N ASN A 342 8.19 -9.50 -16.20
CA ASN A 342 7.87 -8.20 -15.60
C ASN A 342 6.39 -8.11 -15.18
N ILE A 343 5.49 -8.66 -16.00
CA ILE A 343 4.04 -8.63 -15.78
C ILE A 343 3.58 -9.58 -14.67
N ASP A 344 4.36 -10.61 -14.37
CA ASP A 344 4.03 -11.64 -13.38
C ASP A 344 3.88 -11.08 -11.95
N TYR A 345 4.29 -9.83 -11.74
CA TYR A 345 4.25 -9.14 -10.45
C TYR A 345 3.22 -8.01 -10.40
N ALA A 346 2.34 -7.89 -11.40
CA ALA A 346 1.44 -6.75 -11.55
C ALA A 346 0.43 -6.59 -10.41
N ASP A 347 0.04 -7.68 -9.79
CA ASP A 347 -0.93 -7.78 -8.70
C ASP A 347 -0.33 -7.62 -7.31
N LEU A 348 1.01 -7.64 -7.20
CA LEU A 348 1.69 -7.54 -5.92
C LEU A 348 1.67 -6.11 -5.36
N THR A 349 1.65 -6.03 -4.04
CA THR A 349 1.95 -4.80 -3.30
C THR A 349 3.46 -4.49 -3.33
N GLU A 350 3.84 -3.25 -3.05
CA GLU A 350 5.26 -2.87 -2.94
C GLU A 350 6.00 -3.71 -1.87
N LYS A 351 5.34 -4.05 -0.77
CA LYS A 351 5.92 -4.87 0.30
C LYS A 351 6.21 -6.28 -0.18
N GLU A 352 5.24 -6.95 -0.77
CA GLU A 352 5.40 -8.30 -1.33
C GLU A 352 6.49 -8.34 -2.39
N TRP A 353 6.50 -7.37 -3.31
CA TRP A 353 7.56 -7.26 -4.30
C TRP A 353 8.95 -7.11 -3.66
N ASN A 354 9.09 -6.31 -2.62
CA ASN A 354 10.36 -6.16 -1.91
C ASN A 354 10.82 -7.48 -1.27
N ASP A 355 9.91 -8.29 -0.76
CA ASP A 355 10.23 -9.58 -0.17
C ASP A 355 10.64 -10.59 -1.25
N TYR A 356 9.95 -10.64 -2.41
CA TYR A 356 10.42 -11.40 -3.57
C TYR A 356 11.83 -10.99 -4.03
N ARG A 357 12.13 -9.70 -4.05
CA ARG A 357 13.47 -9.22 -4.40
C ARG A 357 14.55 -9.67 -3.43
N LYS A 358 14.27 -9.68 -2.13
CA LYS A 358 15.22 -10.22 -1.13
C LYS A 358 15.52 -11.68 -1.40
N GLY A 359 14.49 -12.50 -1.67
CA GLY A 359 14.66 -13.89 -2.08
C GLY A 359 15.51 -14.04 -3.33
N LYS A 360 15.27 -13.22 -4.36
CA LYS A 360 16.09 -13.21 -5.58
C LYS A 360 17.57 -12.86 -5.29
N HIS A 361 17.84 -11.88 -4.45
CA HIS A 361 19.21 -11.53 -4.08
C HIS A 361 19.95 -12.68 -3.38
N GLN A 362 19.26 -13.48 -2.57
CA GLN A 362 19.83 -14.68 -1.94
C GLN A 362 20.17 -15.73 -3.00
N LEU A 363 19.28 -16.00 -3.97
CA LEU A 363 19.54 -16.90 -5.07
C LEU A 363 20.73 -16.44 -5.92
N ASP A 364 20.82 -15.15 -6.23
CA ASP A 364 21.93 -14.56 -6.99
C ASP A 364 23.27 -14.68 -6.23
N ALA A 365 23.25 -14.49 -4.90
CA ALA A 365 24.44 -14.66 -4.06
C ALA A 365 24.93 -16.11 -4.06
N ASN A 366 24.02 -17.08 -3.90
CA ASN A 366 24.35 -18.51 -3.97
C ASN A 366 24.88 -18.89 -5.36
N GLY A 367 24.26 -18.37 -6.43
CA GLY A 367 24.72 -18.60 -7.80
C GLY A 367 26.12 -18.04 -8.07
N ARG A 368 26.50 -16.91 -7.47
CA ARG A 368 27.87 -16.37 -7.60
C ARG A 368 28.90 -17.30 -6.97
N ILE A 369 28.65 -17.78 -5.75
CA ILE A 369 29.54 -18.73 -5.08
C ILE A 369 29.73 -19.97 -5.94
N GLN A 370 28.63 -20.53 -6.48
CA GLN A 370 28.69 -21.69 -7.37
C GLN A 370 29.50 -21.42 -8.64
N ASN A 371 29.36 -20.24 -9.24
CA ASN A 371 30.14 -19.85 -10.42
C ASN A 371 31.63 -19.66 -10.09
N GLU A 372 31.96 -19.16 -8.92
CA GLU A 372 33.36 -19.05 -8.44
C GLU A 372 33.98 -20.44 -8.26
N ASP A 373 33.26 -21.39 -7.65
CA ASP A 373 33.70 -22.80 -7.50
C ASP A 373 33.97 -23.44 -8.87
N ILE A 374 33.06 -23.27 -9.84
CA ILE A 374 33.21 -23.79 -11.20
C ILE A 374 34.39 -23.15 -11.90
N SER A 375 34.58 -21.85 -11.76
CA SER A 375 35.69 -21.12 -12.38
C SER A 375 37.03 -21.54 -11.79
N ALA A 376 37.13 -21.73 -10.49
CA ALA A 376 38.32 -22.23 -9.83
C ALA A 376 38.68 -23.66 -10.29
N PHE A 377 37.70 -24.54 -10.40
CA PHE A 377 37.89 -25.87 -10.93
C PHE A 377 38.40 -25.87 -12.38
N ASN A 378 37.74 -25.09 -13.27
CA ASN A 378 38.20 -24.94 -14.65
C ASN A 378 39.60 -24.39 -14.74
N TYR A 379 39.96 -23.45 -13.87
CA TYR A 379 41.29 -22.89 -13.83
C TYR A 379 42.35 -23.95 -13.44
N SER A 380 42.09 -24.78 -12.42
CA SER A 380 42.98 -25.85 -12.01
C SER A 380 43.19 -26.94 -13.12
N VAL A 381 42.12 -27.37 -13.77
CA VAL A 381 42.17 -28.31 -14.89
C VAL A 381 42.99 -27.74 -16.04
N ASN A 382 42.76 -26.47 -16.41
CA ASN A 382 43.53 -25.83 -17.48
C ASN A 382 45.01 -25.68 -17.12
N GLN A 383 45.32 -25.37 -15.84
CA GLN A 383 46.73 -25.35 -15.40
C GLN A 383 47.42 -26.71 -15.51
N GLU A 384 46.72 -27.81 -15.13
CA GLU A 384 47.25 -29.16 -15.27
C GLU A 384 47.49 -29.56 -16.72
N ILE A 385 46.53 -29.22 -17.62
CA ILE A 385 46.69 -29.44 -19.07
C ILE A 385 47.95 -28.69 -19.60
N VAL A 386 48.08 -27.42 -19.24
CA VAL A 386 49.24 -26.59 -19.69
C VAL A 386 50.55 -27.14 -19.10
N ALA A 387 50.55 -27.48 -17.80
CA ALA A 387 51.73 -27.99 -17.13
C ALA A 387 52.17 -29.36 -17.71
N SER A 388 51.23 -30.22 -18.05
CA SER A 388 51.47 -31.50 -18.75
C SER A 388 52.06 -31.24 -20.14
N ALA A 389 51.40 -30.36 -20.92
CA ALA A 389 51.89 -30.02 -22.26
C ALA A 389 53.27 -29.40 -22.27
N GLN A 390 53.64 -28.58 -21.28
CA GLN A 390 54.96 -27.96 -21.15
C GLN A 390 56.08 -28.96 -20.89
N LYS A 391 55.79 -30.07 -20.21
CA LYS A 391 56.80 -31.11 -19.95
C LYS A 391 57.26 -31.82 -21.22
N ASP A 392 56.38 -31.96 -22.22
CA ASP A 392 56.58 -32.77 -23.40
C ASP A 392 56.83 -31.96 -24.66
N THR A 393 56.79 -30.62 -24.58
CA THR A 393 56.86 -29.77 -25.80
C THR A 393 58.13 -28.94 -25.89
N TYR A 394 58.89 -29.19 -26.94
CA TYR A 394 59.92 -28.31 -27.41
C TYR A 394 59.48 -27.68 -28.73
N SER A 395 59.15 -26.35 -28.73
CA SER A 395 58.62 -25.70 -29.93
C SER A 395 59.71 -25.23 -30.92
N ASP A 396 59.67 -25.76 -32.16
CA ASP A 396 60.46 -25.27 -33.28
C ASP A 396 59.54 -24.59 -34.31
N LYS A 397 59.94 -23.40 -34.78
CA LYS A 397 59.19 -22.63 -35.79
C LYS A 397 59.47 -23.09 -37.23
N LYS A 398 60.38 -24.03 -37.44
CA LYS A 398 60.67 -24.58 -38.78
C LYS A 398 59.49 -25.34 -39.34
N ASN A 399 59.16 -25.09 -40.63
CA ASN A 399 58.06 -25.78 -41.34
C ASN A 399 56.64 -25.60 -40.81
N MET A 400 56.38 -24.57 -40.02
CA MET A 400 55.09 -24.30 -39.39
C MET A 400 53.90 -24.34 -40.37
N ARG A 401 54.06 -23.93 -41.62
CA ARG A 401 52.99 -23.99 -42.65
C ARG A 401 52.65 -25.45 -43.04
N VAL A 402 53.64 -26.28 -43.25
CA VAL A 402 53.43 -27.69 -43.62
C VAL A 402 52.79 -28.46 -42.46
N THR A 403 53.34 -28.26 -41.26
CA THR A 403 52.77 -28.87 -40.02
C THR A 403 51.34 -28.47 -39.77
N ARG A 404 51.00 -27.18 -40.01
CA ARG A 404 49.63 -26.69 -39.88
C ARG A 404 48.67 -27.30 -40.90
N GLU A 405 49.09 -27.53 -42.14
CA GLU A 405 48.26 -28.16 -43.14
C GLU A 405 48.04 -29.65 -42.84
N LEU A 406 49.05 -30.36 -42.35
CA LEU A 406 48.88 -31.72 -41.86
C LEU A 406 47.91 -31.81 -40.66
N GLU A 407 48.04 -30.93 -39.71
CA GLU A 407 47.15 -30.89 -38.55
C GLU A 407 45.71 -30.53 -38.95
N LYS A 408 45.49 -29.60 -39.90
CA LYS A 408 44.21 -29.33 -40.49
C LYS A 408 43.55 -30.59 -41.12
N GLN A 409 44.32 -31.34 -41.89
CA GLN A 409 43.84 -32.56 -42.53
C GLN A 409 43.44 -33.59 -41.47
N LYS A 410 44.25 -33.76 -40.43
CA LYS A 410 43.96 -34.63 -39.30
C LYS A 410 42.68 -34.22 -38.57
N VAL A 411 42.56 -32.94 -38.13
CA VAL A 411 41.37 -32.44 -37.45
C VAL A 411 40.13 -32.51 -38.33
N SER A 412 40.27 -32.30 -39.67
CA SER A 412 39.16 -32.44 -40.61
C SER A 412 38.74 -33.91 -40.75
N HIS A 413 39.68 -34.87 -40.78
CA HIS A 413 39.40 -36.28 -40.80
C HIS A 413 38.71 -36.76 -39.51
N ASP A 414 39.24 -36.35 -38.36
CA ASP A 414 38.69 -36.73 -37.03
C ASP A 414 37.29 -36.18 -36.77
N ASN A 415 36.90 -35.11 -37.48
CA ASN A 415 35.62 -34.47 -37.38
C ASN A 415 34.66 -34.72 -38.54
N ASN A 416 34.97 -35.66 -39.45
CA ASN A 416 34.07 -35.99 -40.54
C ASN A 416 32.80 -36.70 -40.02
N ILE A 417 31.72 -36.61 -40.81
CA ILE A 417 30.41 -37.14 -40.39
C ILE A 417 30.42 -38.66 -40.21
N GLU A 418 31.17 -39.35 -41.07
CA GLU A 418 31.29 -40.80 -41.07
C GLU A 418 31.96 -41.32 -39.79
N GLN A 419 33.04 -40.67 -39.34
CA GLN A 419 33.71 -41.01 -38.10
C GLN A 419 32.88 -40.66 -36.85
N ARG A 420 32.08 -39.60 -36.90
CA ARG A 420 31.13 -39.29 -35.84
C ARG A 420 30.03 -40.35 -35.74
N LEU A 421 29.51 -40.83 -36.86
CA LEU A 421 28.54 -41.93 -36.91
C LEU A 421 29.12 -43.23 -36.41
N GLN A 422 30.36 -43.56 -36.77
CA GLN A 422 31.08 -44.75 -36.26
C GLN A 422 31.34 -44.68 -34.76
N ASN A 423 31.74 -43.50 -34.24
CA ASN A 423 31.95 -43.26 -32.81
C ASN A 423 30.64 -43.29 -32.01
N GLU A 424 29.50 -42.96 -32.61
CA GLU A 424 28.19 -43.15 -31.99
C GLU A 424 27.77 -44.61 -31.91
N GLN A 425 28.15 -45.45 -32.87
CA GLN A 425 27.88 -46.89 -32.88
C GLN A 425 28.81 -47.64 -31.92
N THR A 426 30.02 -47.12 -31.64
CA THR A 426 31.01 -47.72 -30.73
C THR A 426 30.94 -47.19 -29.30
N LYS A 427 29.80 -46.68 -28.84
CA LYS A 427 29.58 -46.30 -27.44
C LYS A 427 29.61 -47.47 -26.48
N ILE A 428 30.74 -48.14 -26.41
CA ILE A 428 31.15 -48.96 -25.26
C ILE A 428 32.58 -48.49 -24.93
N LEU A 429 32.68 -47.27 -24.38
CA LEU A 429 33.86 -46.88 -23.62
C LEU A 429 33.69 -47.41 -22.21
N PRO A 430 34.64 -48.21 -21.67
CA PRO A 430 34.65 -48.52 -20.26
C PRO A 430 34.76 -47.19 -19.48
N GLU A 431 33.98 -47.08 -18.41
CA GLU A 431 34.10 -46.01 -17.42
C GLU A 431 35.50 -46.07 -16.81
N LYS A 432 36.45 -45.39 -17.41
CA LYS A 432 37.74 -45.10 -16.81
C LYS A 432 37.89 -43.61 -16.68
N ASP A 433 37.82 -43.17 -15.42
CA ASP A 433 38.39 -41.94 -14.89
C ASP A 433 38.19 -40.67 -15.74
N VAL A 434 36.93 -40.36 -16.08
CA VAL A 434 36.54 -38.99 -16.44
C VAL A 434 36.28 -38.30 -15.13
N GLU A 435 37.16 -37.37 -14.72
CA GLU A 435 36.89 -36.42 -13.65
C GLU A 435 35.62 -35.66 -13.98
N LYS A 436 34.51 -36.05 -13.35
CA LYS A 436 33.23 -35.43 -13.54
C LYS A 436 33.31 -34.05 -12.86
N ILE A 437 33.04 -32.99 -13.60
CA ILE A 437 32.80 -31.67 -13.03
C ILE A 437 31.80 -31.85 -11.86
N PRO A 438 32.14 -31.43 -10.63
CA PRO A 438 31.27 -31.65 -9.47
C PRO A 438 29.98 -30.88 -9.64
N VAL A 439 28.96 -31.53 -10.14
CA VAL A 439 27.60 -31.06 -10.07
C VAL A 439 27.13 -31.38 -8.66
N LYS A 440 27.13 -30.37 -7.77
CA LYS A 440 26.46 -30.53 -6.47
C LYS A 440 25.04 -31.06 -6.73
N GLU A 441 24.72 -32.17 -6.08
CA GLU A 441 23.40 -32.76 -6.14
C GLU A 441 22.33 -31.72 -6.06
N LYS A 442 21.37 -31.77 -6.97
CA LYS A 442 20.17 -30.93 -6.93
C LYS A 442 19.60 -31.07 -5.53
N THR A 443 19.73 -30.05 -4.71
CA THR A 443 18.88 -29.90 -3.53
C THR A 443 17.48 -30.27 -3.96
N LYS A 444 16.88 -31.28 -3.35
CA LYS A 444 15.55 -31.81 -3.69
C LYS A 444 14.66 -30.58 -3.94
N GLN A 445 14.21 -30.46 -5.19
CA GLN A 445 13.27 -29.39 -5.54
C GLN A 445 12.08 -29.56 -4.60
N LYS A 446 11.97 -28.68 -3.60
CA LYS A 446 10.75 -28.55 -2.82
C LYS A 446 9.65 -28.36 -3.86
N LYS A 447 8.60 -29.18 -3.81
CA LYS A 447 7.46 -29.11 -4.72
C LYS A 447 7.04 -27.65 -4.83
N LYS A 448 6.81 -27.17 -6.06
CA LYS A 448 6.26 -25.83 -6.27
C LYS A 448 5.00 -25.69 -5.43
N PRO A 449 4.89 -24.67 -4.58
CA PRO A 449 3.69 -24.44 -3.79
C PRO A 449 2.51 -24.25 -4.73
N LYS A 450 1.39 -24.90 -4.43
CA LYS A 450 0.16 -24.81 -5.23
C LYS A 450 -0.65 -23.54 -4.91
N SER A 451 -0.30 -22.86 -3.82
CA SER A 451 -0.94 -21.62 -3.39
C SER A 451 0.07 -20.67 -2.73
N PHE A 452 -0.30 -19.39 -2.66
CA PHE A 452 0.47 -18.33 -1.98
C PHE A 452 0.72 -18.66 -0.49
N GLN A 453 -0.24 -19.31 0.18
CA GLN A 453 -0.12 -19.74 1.57
C GLN A 453 0.93 -20.86 1.76
N GLU A 454 0.96 -21.86 0.88
CA GLU A 454 2.02 -22.90 0.88
C GLU A 454 3.42 -22.30 0.63
N ALA A 455 3.49 -21.22 -0.16
CA ALA A 455 4.76 -20.53 -0.39
C ALA A 455 5.28 -19.85 0.88
N ILE A 456 4.42 -19.22 1.67
CA ILE A 456 4.78 -18.58 2.94
C ILE A 456 5.24 -19.62 3.96
N GLU A 457 4.52 -20.72 4.15
CA GLU A 457 4.89 -21.79 5.10
C GLU A 457 6.23 -22.45 4.74
N MET A 458 6.55 -22.57 3.45
CA MET A 458 7.85 -23.12 3.01
C MET A 458 9.06 -22.19 3.23
N TYR A 459 8.84 -20.91 3.52
CA TYR A 459 9.91 -19.92 3.73
C TYR A 459 10.16 -19.60 5.22
N PHE A 460 9.25 -19.97 6.11
CA PHE A 460 9.36 -19.69 7.55
C PHE A 460 9.65 -20.93 8.42
N ASP A 461 9.73 -22.15 7.83
CA ASP A 461 10.34 -23.36 8.38
C ASP A 461 11.77 -23.54 7.79
#